data_af5cd157aa24250e0f9bac03cf24c780
#
_entry.id   af5cd157aa24250e0f9bac03cf24c780
#
_cell.length_a   1.000
_cell.length_b   1.000
_cell.length_c   1.000
_cell.angle_alpha   90.00
_cell.angle_beta   90.00
_cell.angle_gamma   90.00
#
_symmetry.space_group_name_H-M   'P 1'
#
loop_
_entity.id
_entity.type
_entity.pdbx_description
1 polymer ?
#
loop_
_entity_poly.entity_id
_entity_poly.type
_entity_poly.pdbx_seq_one_letter_code
_entity_poly.pdbx_strand_id
1 'polypeptide(L)'
;ALGNYPDMLLASSRAPGMLYYLNGATNTRSHPNENYGREILELFTVSTKFPYTQDDVVTAAKVFSGIGWSRTTMSLTVDPKKHYRGPVSLLGWSNANPGTTPAEILATSESMIRHLALLPATAHAFSYRLARRYVSDTPSEELVASMAKVYLKTKGHIPSVVKTMAFSSEFAASGGAKLKRPSEYLVSTVRALGLRLSGPIQSGDPTAATYFAGSPLKSVQQQLSIQGHEPFKWPFPNGYPDVADAWTTMTGQIQRWNLSSTLAQGLKGSGFSTVDYHSMLPPTATTPETITTALATRIFGAPLEPDDHKAVVALVSKANVSQSGSDNISVWASTATSLFFARPEWNLR
;
A
#
# COMPACT_ATOMS: atom_id res chain seq x y z
N ALA A 1 1.98 7.40 -12.20
CA ALA A 1 2.80 7.04 -11.04
C ALA A 1 4.31 7.07 -11.34
N LEU A 2 4.74 6.73 -12.57
CA LEU A 2 6.17 6.70 -12.94
C LEU A 2 6.63 7.95 -13.72
N GLY A 3 6.10 9.12 -13.40
CA GLY A 3 6.52 10.41 -13.91
C GLY A 3 7.34 11.20 -12.90
N ASN A 4 7.08 12.52 -12.84
CA ASN A 4 7.69 13.41 -11.85
C ASN A 4 6.77 13.57 -10.63
N TYR A 5 7.35 13.62 -9.45
CA TYR A 5 6.59 13.80 -8.22
C TYR A 5 5.82 15.13 -8.16
N PRO A 6 6.37 16.29 -8.58
CA PRO A 6 5.62 17.54 -8.65
C PRO A 6 4.32 17.44 -9.47
N ASP A 7 4.36 16.74 -10.61
CA ASP A 7 3.17 16.57 -11.47
C ASP A 7 2.15 15.61 -10.83
N MET A 8 2.64 14.55 -10.20
CA MET A 8 1.80 13.61 -9.46
C MET A 8 1.11 14.30 -8.26
N LEU A 9 1.85 15.10 -7.50
CA LEU A 9 1.32 15.84 -6.36
C LEU A 9 0.28 16.89 -6.82
N LEU A 10 0.56 17.60 -7.89
CA LEU A 10 -0.36 18.58 -8.47
C LEU A 10 -1.67 17.91 -8.94
N ALA A 11 -1.58 16.79 -9.66
CA ALA A 11 -2.76 16.04 -10.08
C ALA A 11 -3.58 15.53 -8.88
N SER A 12 -2.91 14.99 -7.86
CA SER A 12 -3.54 14.55 -6.62
C SER A 12 -4.23 15.69 -5.88
N SER A 13 -3.56 16.86 -5.78
CA SER A 13 -4.09 18.02 -5.06
C SER A 13 -5.38 18.60 -5.63
N ARG A 14 -5.64 18.34 -6.90
CA ARG A 14 -6.83 18.79 -7.64
C ARG A 14 -7.90 17.70 -7.78
N ALA A 15 -7.61 16.48 -7.33
CA ALA A 15 -8.54 15.38 -7.44
C ALA A 15 -9.77 15.58 -6.53
N PRO A 16 -11.00 15.40 -7.02
CA PRO A 16 -12.22 15.56 -6.21
C PRO A 16 -12.20 14.71 -4.93
N GLY A 17 -11.67 13.49 -5.00
CA GLY A 17 -11.52 12.62 -3.84
C GLY A 17 -10.62 13.20 -2.75
N MET A 18 -9.51 13.83 -3.10
CA MET A 18 -8.61 14.50 -2.16
C MET A 18 -9.26 15.74 -1.55
N LEU A 19 -9.91 16.57 -2.37
CA LEU A 19 -10.63 17.76 -1.93
C LEU A 19 -11.82 17.42 -1.02
N TYR A 20 -12.49 16.32 -1.25
CA TYR A 20 -13.53 15.80 -0.37
C TYR A 20 -12.96 15.32 0.96
N TYR A 21 -11.96 14.44 0.90
CA TYR A 21 -11.37 13.78 2.07
C TYR A 21 -10.76 14.76 3.06
N LEU A 22 -10.07 15.79 2.57
CA LEU A 22 -9.41 16.82 3.39
C LEU A 22 -10.23 18.11 3.55
N ASN A 23 -11.53 18.05 3.27
CA ASN A 23 -12.46 19.19 3.43
C ASN A 23 -12.08 20.44 2.61
N GLY A 24 -11.40 20.28 1.48
CA GLY A 24 -10.99 21.39 0.62
C GLY A 24 -12.18 22.22 0.12
N ALA A 25 -13.33 21.61 -0.13
CA ALA A 25 -14.53 22.29 -0.61
C ALA A 25 -15.11 23.31 0.39
N THR A 26 -14.79 23.22 1.68
CA THR A 26 -15.22 24.16 2.74
C THR A 26 -14.23 25.29 2.99
N ASN A 27 -13.07 25.27 2.31
CA ASN A 27 -12.01 26.23 2.50
C ASN A 27 -12.33 27.55 1.79
N THR A 28 -12.53 28.62 2.56
CA THR A 28 -12.88 29.94 2.05
C THR A 28 -11.99 31.03 2.67
N ARG A 29 -11.94 32.22 2.05
CA ARG A 29 -11.19 33.38 2.55
C ARG A 29 -11.61 33.82 3.94
N SER A 30 -12.89 33.66 4.29
CA SER A 30 -13.42 34.07 5.61
C SER A 30 -13.23 32.97 6.67
N HIS A 31 -13.09 31.72 6.25
CA HIS A 31 -12.88 30.58 7.12
C HIS A 31 -11.86 29.64 6.45
N PRO A 32 -10.55 30.00 6.52
CA PRO A 32 -9.51 29.13 5.97
C PRO A 32 -9.54 27.77 6.68
N ASN A 33 -9.62 26.71 5.89
CA ASN A 33 -9.57 25.35 6.41
C ASN A 33 -8.12 24.85 6.34
N GLU A 34 -7.50 24.78 7.51
CA GLU A 34 -6.10 24.39 7.64
C GLU A 34 -5.82 22.93 7.37
N ASN A 35 -6.85 22.07 7.46
CA ASN A 35 -6.64 20.62 7.36
C ASN A 35 -5.87 20.25 6.08
N TYR A 36 -6.35 20.70 4.94
CA TYR A 36 -5.67 20.42 3.68
C TYR A 36 -4.29 21.08 3.58
N GLY A 37 -4.16 22.32 4.06
CA GLY A 37 -2.86 23.02 4.11
C GLY A 37 -1.84 22.27 4.96
N ARG A 38 -2.24 21.77 6.10
CA ARG A 38 -1.43 20.98 7.02
C ARG A 38 -0.97 19.67 6.38
N GLU A 39 -1.90 18.91 5.80
CA GLU A 39 -1.58 17.62 5.20
C GLU A 39 -0.66 17.73 3.98
N ILE A 40 -0.79 18.81 3.19
CA ILE A 40 0.15 19.08 2.09
C ILE A 40 1.58 19.22 2.63
N LEU A 41 1.77 19.90 3.75
CA LEU A 41 3.09 20.05 4.37
C LEU A 41 3.55 18.78 5.07
N GLU A 42 2.73 18.19 5.92
CA GLU A 42 3.12 17.06 6.78
C GLU A 42 3.24 15.74 6.05
N LEU A 43 2.28 15.42 5.20
CA LEU A 43 2.23 14.10 4.58
C LEU A 43 2.74 14.06 3.15
N PHE A 44 2.54 15.14 2.41
CA PHE A 44 2.82 15.11 0.97
C PHE A 44 4.10 15.85 0.58
N THR A 45 4.66 16.71 1.46
CA THR A 45 5.90 17.41 1.17
C THR A 45 6.92 17.33 2.31
N VAL A 46 7.10 18.38 3.10
CA VAL A 46 8.25 18.53 4.00
C VAL A 46 8.30 17.56 5.17
N SER A 47 7.17 16.96 5.54
CA SER A 47 7.06 16.06 6.71
C SER A 47 7.14 16.81 8.06
N THR A 48 6.65 16.17 9.12
CA THR A 48 6.73 16.68 10.50
C THR A 48 8.17 16.75 11.05
N LYS A 49 9.12 16.14 10.37
CA LYS A 49 10.54 16.15 10.77
C LYS A 49 11.27 17.42 10.41
N PHE A 50 10.75 18.23 9.51
CA PHE A 50 11.37 19.47 9.06
C PHE A 50 10.54 20.67 9.56
N PRO A 51 11.20 21.76 9.96
CA PRO A 51 10.50 22.91 10.53
C PRO A 51 9.63 23.59 9.49
N TYR A 52 8.37 23.74 9.80
CA TYR A 52 7.41 24.66 9.21
C TYR A 52 6.60 25.28 10.36
N THR A 53 5.99 26.43 10.12
CA THR A 53 5.26 27.18 11.13
C THR A 53 3.75 27.02 10.96
N GLN A 54 3.01 27.40 11.98
CA GLN A 54 1.54 27.52 11.86
C GLN A 54 1.15 28.52 10.77
N ASP A 55 1.92 29.60 10.58
CA ASP A 55 1.68 30.59 9.52
C ASP A 55 1.88 29.99 8.12
N ASP A 56 2.80 29.03 7.94
CA ASP A 56 2.94 28.29 6.68
C ASP A 56 1.68 27.46 6.38
N VAL A 57 1.09 26.82 7.41
CA VAL A 57 -0.16 26.06 7.28
C VAL A 57 -1.32 26.97 6.89
N VAL A 58 -1.46 28.11 7.59
CA VAL A 58 -2.48 29.13 7.28
C VAL A 58 -2.29 29.68 5.86
N THR A 59 -1.05 29.90 5.45
CA THR A 59 -0.73 30.38 4.11
C THR A 59 -1.10 29.33 3.04
N ALA A 60 -0.79 28.06 3.25
CA ALA A 60 -1.22 27.00 2.36
C ALA A 60 -2.76 26.94 2.26
N ALA A 61 -3.47 27.05 3.40
CA ALA A 61 -4.93 27.12 3.41
C ALA A 61 -5.48 28.32 2.63
N LYS A 62 -4.87 29.50 2.75
CA LYS A 62 -5.22 30.70 1.96
C LYS A 62 -5.07 30.45 0.46
N VAL A 63 -3.97 29.84 0.04
CA VAL A 63 -3.70 29.53 -1.38
C VAL A 63 -4.72 28.53 -1.95
N PHE A 64 -5.15 27.55 -1.16
CA PHE A 64 -6.17 26.58 -1.58
C PHE A 64 -7.62 27.06 -1.40
N SER A 65 -7.85 28.24 -0.79
CA SER A 65 -9.20 28.74 -0.59
C SER A 65 -9.93 28.97 -1.91
N GLY A 66 -11.22 28.64 -1.96
CA GLY A 66 -12.05 28.71 -3.16
C GLY A 66 -11.81 27.58 -4.19
N ILE A 67 -10.84 26.71 -3.96
CA ILE A 67 -10.66 25.50 -4.76
C ILE A 67 -11.51 24.38 -4.14
N GLY A 68 -12.41 23.80 -4.90
CA GLY A 68 -13.34 22.77 -4.45
C GLY A 68 -13.68 21.78 -5.54
N TRP A 69 -14.77 21.07 -5.36
CA TRP A 69 -15.25 20.08 -6.33
C TRP A 69 -16.78 20.10 -6.41
N SER A 70 -17.32 19.69 -7.56
CA SER A 70 -18.75 19.54 -7.79
C SER A 70 -19.17 18.09 -7.55
N ARG A 71 -20.14 17.88 -6.65
CA ARG A 71 -20.71 16.55 -6.40
C ARG A 71 -21.46 16.00 -7.60
N THR A 72 -22.07 16.87 -8.39
CA THR A 72 -22.88 16.48 -9.56
C THR A 72 -22.01 16.01 -10.72
N THR A 73 -20.92 16.72 -11.00
CA THR A 73 -20.03 16.45 -12.15
C THR A 73 -18.75 15.72 -11.76
N MET A 74 -18.52 15.49 -10.47
CA MET A 74 -17.28 14.93 -9.92
C MET A 74 -16.02 15.60 -10.46
N SER A 75 -16.09 16.91 -10.66
CA SER A 75 -15.02 17.70 -11.27
C SER A 75 -14.55 18.83 -10.36
N LEU A 76 -13.32 19.30 -10.59
CA LEU A 76 -12.73 20.45 -9.93
C LEU A 76 -13.57 21.70 -10.19
N THR A 77 -13.78 22.50 -9.14
CA THR A 77 -14.41 23.82 -9.21
C THR A 77 -13.51 24.88 -8.57
N VAL A 78 -13.56 26.10 -9.07
CA VAL A 78 -12.82 27.23 -8.51
C VAL A 78 -13.76 28.44 -8.42
N ASP A 79 -13.92 28.98 -7.21
CA ASP A 79 -14.74 30.15 -6.95
C ASP A 79 -13.88 31.35 -6.47
N PRO A 80 -13.61 32.36 -7.35
CA PRO A 80 -12.81 33.53 -6.99
C PRO A 80 -13.42 34.40 -5.87
N LYS A 81 -14.72 34.27 -5.61
CA LYS A 81 -15.37 35.01 -4.50
C LYS A 81 -15.01 34.43 -3.14
N LYS A 82 -14.65 33.15 -3.10
CA LYS A 82 -14.24 32.44 -1.89
C LYS A 82 -12.72 32.42 -1.70
N HIS A 83 -11.96 32.81 -2.71
CA HIS A 83 -10.51 32.81 -2.66
C HIS A 83 -9.97 34.02 -1.83
N TYR A 84 -8.91 33.72 -1.03
CA TYR A 84 -8.13 34.78 -0.36
C TYR A 84 -7.30 35.52 -1.40
N ARG A 85 -7.28 36.84 -1.32
CA ARG A 85 -6.49 37.70 -2.20
C ARG A 85 -5.47 38.50 -1.39
N GLY A 86 -4.29 38.61 -1.91
CA GLY A 86 -3.20 39.35 -1.30
C GLY A 86 -1.93 38.50 -1.18
N PRO A 87 -0.80 39.16 -0.88
CA PRO A 87 0.49 38.48 -0.84
C PRO A 87 0.50 37.28 0.11
N VAL A 88 1.15 36.23 -0.32
CA VAL A 88 1.33 34.96 0.43
C VAL A 88 2.78 34.55 0.37
N SER A 89 3.30 33.97 1.47
CA SER A 89 4.64 33.41 1.53
C SER A 89 4.70 32.24 2.49
N LEU A 90 5.41 31.19 2.11
CA LEU A 90 5.70 30.05 2.96
C LEU A 90 6.98 29.33 2.49
N LEU A 91 7.82 28.91 3.43
CA LEU A 91 9.02 28.08 3.18
C LEU A 91 9.89 28.60 2.02
N GLY A 92 10.11 29.92 1.94
CA GLY A 92 10.94 30.55 0.91
C GLY A 92 10.25 30.82 -0.43
N TRP A 93 8.98 30.41 -0.59
CA TRP A 93 8.16 30.78 -1.74
C TRP A 93 7.29 32.01 -1.42
N SER A 94 7.07 32.86 -2.42
CA SER A 94 6.14 34.00 -2.29
C SER A 94 5.40 34.24 -3.61
N ASN A 95 4.18 34.78 -3.50
CA ASN A 95 3.34 35.13 -4.64
C ASN A 95 2.43 36.31 -4.31
N ALA A 96 2.13 37.18 -5.28
CA ALA A 96 1.19 38.29 -5.11
C ALA A 96 -0.26 37.81 -4.91
N ASN A 97 -0.57 36.62 -5.38
CA ASN A 97 -1.86 35.93 -5.25
C ASN A 97 -3.06 36.86 -5.58
N PRO A 98 -3.17 37.37 -6.81
CA PRO A 98 -4.24 38.28 -7.20
C PRO A 98 -5.62 37.60 -7.11
N GLY A 99 -5.74 36.33 -7.48
CA GLY A 99 -6.90 35.49 -7.28
C GLY A 99 -8.21 36.02 -7.84
N THR A 100 -8.15 36.78 -8.97
CA THR A 100 -9.32 37.39 -9.58
C THR A 100 -10.06 36.47 -10.54
N THR A 101 -9.34 35.49 -11.11
CA THR A 101 -9.86 34.49 -12.03
C THR A 101 -9.53 33.07 -11.56
N PRO A 102 -10.32 32.06 -11.98
CA PRO A 102 -9.99 30.65 -11.72
C PRO A 102 -8.58 30.25 -12.18
N ALA A 103 -8.13 30.78 -13.32
CA ALA A 103 -6.82 30.47 -13.87
C ALA A 103 -5.68 30.99 -12.97
N GLU A 104 -5.80 32.20 -12.45
CA GLU A 104 -4.80 32.79 -11.52
C GLU A 104 -4.73 32.00 -10.22
N ILE A 105 -5.88 31.58 -9.66
CA ILE A 105 -5.94 30.78 -8.43
C ILE A 105 -5.23 29.45 -8.64
N LEU A 106 -5.52 28.77 -9.74
CA LEU A 106 -4.87 27.50 -10.08
C LEU A 106 -3.38 27.68 -10.36
N ALA A 107 -2.96 28.75 -11.02
CA ALA A 107 -1.55 29.04 -11.26
C ALA A 107 -0.78 29.29 -9.95
N THR A 108 -1.38 30.05 -9.02
CA THR A 108 -0.77 30.29 -7.70
C THR A 108 -0.63 28.98 -6.92
N SER A 109 -1.68 28.17 -6.84
CA SER A 109 -1.64 26.86 -6.15
C SER A 109 -0.63 25.91 -6.79
N GLU A 110 -0.53 25.88 -8.12
CA GLU A 110 0.47 25.08 -8.84
C GLU A 110 1.89 25.51 -8.54
N SER A 111 2.14 26.82 -8.56
CA SER A 111 3.46 27.40 -8.24
C SER A 111 3.90 26.99 -6.82
N MET A 112 3.00 27.09 -5.84
CA MET A 112 3.26 26.67 -4.47
C MET A 112 3.57 25.17 -4.39
N ILE A 113 2.74 24.31 -4.99
CA ILE A 113 2.92 22.87 -4.95
C ILE A 113 4.25 22.45 -5.60
N ARG A 114 4.59 23.04 -6.74
CA ARG A 114 5.86 22.75 -7.43
C ARG A 114 7.07 23.18 -6.60
N HIS A 115 6.99 24.32 -5.92
CA HIS A 115 8.03 24.75 -5.00
C HIS A 115 8.18 23.78 -3.83
N LEU A 116 7.11 23.46 -3.13
CA LEU A 116 7.12 22.52 -2.00
C LEU A 116 7.64 21.15 -2.40
N ALA A 117 7.21 20.64 -3.56
CA ALA A 117 7.66 19.35 -4.07
C ALA A 117 9.16 19.27 -4.34
N LEU A 118 9.82 20.39 -4.61
CA LEU A 118 11.25 20.44 -4.93
C LEU A 118 12.14 20.91 -3.77
N LEU A 119 11.58 21.06 -2.57
CA LEU A 119 12.38 21.35 -1.37
C LEU A 119 13.27 20.15 -0.99
N PRO A 120 14.48 20.40 -0.46
CA PRO A 120 15.35 19.32 0.06
C PRO A 120 14.65 18.45 1.10
N ALA A 121 13.81 19.04 1.96
CA ALA A 121 13.01 18.33 2.94
C ALA A 121 12.03 17.33 2.28
N THR A 122 11.37 17.74 1.21
CA THR A 122 10.46 16.87 0.44
C THR A 122 11.22 15.75 -0.25
N ALA A 123 12.38 16.05 -0.84
CA ALA A 123 13.23 15.03 -1.45
C ALA A 123 13.63 13.95 -0.45
N HIS A 124 14.04 14.36 0.76
CA HIS A 124 14.35 13.45 1.86
C HIS A 124 13.13 12.64 2.31
N ALA A 125 12.01 13.31 2.59
CA ALA A 125 10.78 12.65 3.06
C ALA A 125 10.23 11.64 2.05
N PHE A 126 10.28 11.96 0.76
CA PHE A 126 9.91 11.06 -0.33
C PHE A 126 10.84 9.83 -0.37
N SER A 127 12.15 10.07 -0.35
CA SER A 127 13.18 9.02 -0.40
C SER A 127 13.09 8.09 0.81
N TYR A 128 12.92 8.65 2.00
CA TYR A 128 12.75 7.87 3.23
C TYR A 128 11.53 6.96 3.18
N ARG A 129 10.37 7.48 2.74
CA ARG A 129 9.15 6.66 2.62
C ARG A 129 9.28 5.56 1.58
N LEU A 130 9.95 5.85 0.47
CA LEU A 130 10.21 4.84 -0.56
C LEU A 130 11.16 3.74 -0.06
N ALA A 131 12.26 4.12 0.58
CA ALA A 131 13.21 3.17 1.16
C ALA A 131 12.58 2.36 2.31
N ARG A 132 11.78 3.00 3.18
CA ARG A 132 10.99 2.29 4.20
C ARG A 132 10.05 1.26 3.59
N ARG A 133 9.43 1.60 2.48
CA ARG A 133 8.49 0.69 1.80
C ARG A 133 9.17 -0.55 1.25
N TYR A 134 10.37 -0.43 0.70
CA TYR A 134 10.97 -1.48 -0.11
C TYR A 134 12.24 -2.10 0.46
N VAL A 135 12.91 -1.44 1.38
CA VAL A 135 14.21 -1.89 1.91
C VAL A 135 14.10 -2.32 3.37
N SER A 136 13.77 -1.41 4.28
CA SER A 136 13.80 -1.65 5.73
C SER A 136 12.82 -0.73 6.44
N ASP A 137 12.33 -1.13 7.62
CA ASP A 137 11.52 -0.25 8.49
C ASP A 137 12.29 0.99 8.93
N THR A 138 13.61 0.87 9.01
CA THR A 138 14.57 1.92 9.38
C THR A 138 15.70 1.98 8.35
N PRO A 139 15.44 2.51 7.13
CA PRO A 139 16.46 2.62 6.11
C PRO A 139 17.60 3.55 6.56
N SER A 140 18.83 3.30 6.10
CA SER A 140 19.96 4.13 6.43
C SER A 140 19.80 5.56 5.90
N GLU A 141 20.36 6.52 6.64
CA GLU A 141 20.39 7.91 6.18
C GLU A 141 21.24 8.07 4.92
N GLU A 142 22.27 7.24 4.76
CA GLU A 142 23.12 7.22 3.58
C GLU A 142 22.33 6.89 2.30
N LEU A 143 21.51 5.83 2.34
CA LEU A 143 20.64 5.48 1.23
C LEU A 143 19.64 6.59 0.95
N VAL A 144 18.95 7.09 1.99
CA VAL A 144 17.94 8.15 1.86
C VAL A 144 18.55 9.42 1.26
N ALA A 145 19.72 9.86 1.72
CA ALA A 145 20.41 11.04 1.20
C ALA A 145 20.84 10.86 -0.26
N SER A 146 21.35 9.68 -0.62
CA SER A 146 21.71 9.39 -2.02
C SER A 146 20.51 9.46 -2.97
N MET A 147 19.37 8.90 -2.55
CA MET A 147 18.11 8.98 -3.28
C MET A 147 17.58 10.42 -3.37
N ALA A 148 17.63 11.18 -2.27
CA ALA A 148 17.20 12.58 -2.23
C ALA A 148 18.05 13.47 -3.16
N LYS A 149 19.37 13.24 -3.23
CA LYS A 149 20.26 13.92 -4.17
C LYS A 149 19.85 13.68 -5.64
N VAL A 150 19.51 12.43 -5.99
CA VAL A 150 19.00 12.09 -7.33
C VAL A 150 17.64 12.73 -7.57
N TYR A 151 16.75 12.72 -6.58
CA TYR A 151 15.46 13.39 -6.66
C TYR A 151 15.60 14.86 -7.04
N LEU A 152 16.42 15.61 -6.33
CA LEU A 152 16.64 17.04 -6.60
C LEU A 152 17.30 17.27 -7.96
N LYS A 153 18.33 16.49 -8.31
CA LYS A 153 19.03 16.57 -9.61
C LYS A 153 18.07 16.35 -10.79
N THR A 154 17.11 15.44 -10.62
CA THR A 154 16.15 15.06 -11.69
C THR A 154 14.79 15.73 -11.55
N LYS A 155 14.65 16.75 -10.67
CA LYS A 155 13.41 17.49 -10.41
C LYS A 155 12.23 16.57 -10.07
N GLY A 156 12.49 15.58 -9.21
CA GLY A 156 11.46 14.65 -8.73
C GLY A 156 11.12 13.51 -9.70
N HIS A 157 12.01 13.14 -10.64
CA HIS A 157 11.77 12.01 -11.55
C HIS A 157 11.80 10.68 -10.80
N ILE A 158 10.62 10.12 -10.55
CA ILE A 158 10.40 8.94 -9.69
C ILE A 158 11.20 7.71 -10.18
N PRO A 159 11.22 7.36 -11.48
CA PRO A 159 11.99 6.20 -11.94
C PRO A 159 13.49 6.30 -11.63
N SER A 160 14.08 7.50 -11.67
CA SER A 160 15.49 7.69 -11.33
C SER A 160 15.77 7.42 -9.85
N VAL A 161 14.85 7.85 -8.97
CA VAL A 161 14.97 7.61 -7.53
C VAL A 161 14.79 6.12 -7.22
N VAL A 162 13.79 5.47 -7.82
CA VAL A 162 13.56 4.01 -7.70
C VAL A 162 14.79 3.23 -8.18
N LYS A 163 15.38 3.62 -9.32
CA LYS A 163 16.59 2.99 -9.83
C LYS A 163 17.75 3.12 -8.85
N THR A 164 17.95 4.30 -8.25
CA THR A 164 19.01 4.51 -7.24
C THR A 164 18.85 3.56 -6.05
N MET A 165 17.61 3.42 -5.54
CA MET A 165 17.30 2.46 -4.48
C MET A 165 17.56 1.02 -4.91
N ALA A 166 17.02 0.60 -6.06
CA ALA A 166 17.07 -0.80 -6.51
C ALA A 166 18.50 -1.30 -6.81
N PHE A 167 19.42 -0.40 -7.14
CA PHE A 167 20.83 -0.73 -7.37
C PHE A 167 21.74 -0.48 -6.14
N SER A 168 21.17 -0.16 -4.99
CA SER A 168 21.95 -0.04 -3.75
C SER A 168 22.28 -1.40 -3.15
N SER A 169 23.42 -1.48 -2.46
CA SER A 169 23.81 -2.66 -1.69
C SER A 169 22.81 -2.99 -0.58
N GLU A 170 22.23 -1.96 0.04
CA GLU A 170 21.22 -2.11 1.09
C GLU A 170 19.94 -2.77 0.57
N PHE A 171 19.47 -2.39 -0.63
CA PHE A 171 18.34 -3.07 -1.25
C PHE A 171 18.69 -4.52 -1.62
N ALA A 172 19.87 -4.78 -2.16
CA ALA A 172 20.32 -6.13 -2.49
C ALA A 172 20.38 -7.05 -1.26
N ALA A 173 20.71 -6.49 -0.08
CA ALA A 173 20.76 -7.20 1.19
C ALA A 173 19.40 -7.29 1.93
N SER A 174 18.35 -6.63 1.43
CA SER A 174 17.07 -6.47 2.16
C SER A 174 16.08 -7.64 2.00
N GLY A 175 16.45 -8.70 1.30
CA GLY A 175 15.61 -9.88 1.16
C GLY A 175 15.20 -10.45 2.52
N GLY A 176 13.89 -10.58 2.78
CA GLY A 176 13.38 -11.04 4.06
C GLY A 176 13.42 -10.01 5.20
N ALA A 177 13.77 -8.75 4.94
CA ALA A 177 13.86 -7.72 5.99
C ALA A 177 12.51 -7.07 6.34
N LYS A 178 11.51 -7.20 5.48
CA LYS A 178 10.21 -6.54 5.65
C LYS A 178 9.11 -7.54 5.96
N LEU A 179 8.33 -7.25 7.02
CA LEU A 179 7.11 -8.01 7.29
C LEU A 179 6.04 -7.69 6.24
N LYS A 180 5.42 -8.73 5.67
CA LYS A 180 4.24 -8.58 4.83
C LYS A 180 3.07 -8.02 5.64
N ARG A 181 2.48 -6.92 5.18
CA ARG A 181 1.20 -6.47 5.74
C ARG A 181 0.08 -7.46 5.39
N PRO A 182 -1.06 -7.46 6.08
CA PRO A 182 -2.11 -8.45 5.84
C PRO A 182 -2.55 -8.58 4.38
N SER A 183 -2.68 -7.49 3.64
CA SER A 183 -3.00 -7.56 2.20
C SER A 183 -1.88 -8.18 1.36
N GLU A 184 -0.63 -7.96 1.72
CA GLU A 184 0.53 -8.55 1.03
C GLU A 184 0.63 -10.05 1.32
N TYR A 185 0.38 -10.44 2.57
CA TYR A 185 0.30 -11.83 2.97
C TYR A 185 -0.81 -12.56 2.19
N LEU A 186 -2.03 -12.03 2.18
CA LEU A 186 -3.16 -12.60 1.44
C LEU A 186 -2.84 -12.73 -0.06
N VAL A 187 -2.39 -11.65 -0.70
CA VAL A 187 -2.11 -11.65 -2.14
C VAL A 187 -0.97 -12.59 -2.49
N SER A 188 0.11 -12.62 -1.69
CA SER A 188 1.23 -13.54 -1.95
C SER A 188 0.81 -15.01 -1.80
N THR A 189 -0.02 -15.34 -0.80
CA THR A 189 -0.57 -16.69 -0.59
C THR A 189 -1.48 -17.11 -1.74
N VAL A 190 -2.42 -16.24 -2.14
CA VAL A 190 -3.31 -16.50 -3.28
C VAL A 190 -2.52 -16.72 -4.58
N ARG A 191 -1.48 -15.92 -4.83
CA ARG A 191 -0.62 -16.06 -6.02
C ARG A 191 0.24 -17.33 -5.98
N ALA A 192 0.81 -17.66 -4.84
CA ALA A 192 1.61 -18.89 -4.68
C ALA A 192 0.78 -20.14 -4.95
N LEU A 193 -0.49 -20.14 -4.55
CA LEU A 193 -1.44 -21.24 -4.77
C LEU A 193 -2.10 -21.21 -6.16
N GLY A 194 -1.87 -20.19 -6.98
CA GLY A 194 -2.53 -20.04 -8.28
C GLY A 194 -4.05 -19.84 -8.20
N LEU A 195 -4.55 -19.38 -7.06
CA LEU A 195 -5.98 -19.22 -6.83
C LEU A 195 -6.55 -18.07 -7.65
N ARG A 196 -7.82 -18.23 -8.03
CA ARG A 196 -8.63 -17.21 -8.69
C ARG A 196 -9.85 -16.88 -7.83
N LEU A 197 -10.47 -15.74 -8.05
CA LEU A 197 -11.76 -15.46 -7.42
C LEU A 197 -12.80 -16.51 -7.85
N SER A 198 -13.62 -16.97 -6.91
CA SER A 198 -14.59 -18.06 -7.12
C SER A 198 -15.79 -17.67 -8.00
N GLY A 199 -15.86 -16.41 -8.43
CA GLY A 199 -16.89 -15.90 -9.32
C GLY A 199 -16.52 -14.55 -9.92
N PRO A 200 -17.33 -14.03 -10.84
CA PRO A 200 -17.09 -12.75 -11.48
C PRO A 200 -17.16 -11.61 -10.47
N ILE A 201 -16.33 -10.59 -10.69
CA ILE A 201 -16.52 -9.29 -10.05
C ILE A 201 -17.76 -8.67 -10.66
N GLN A 202 -18.77 -8.39 -9.84
CA GLN A 202 -19.99 -7.76 -10.34
C GLN A 202 -19.65 -6.39 -10.94
N SER A 203 -20.18 -6.12 -12.14
CA SER A 203 -20.20 -4.79 -12.73
C SER A 203 -21.43 -4.06 -12.18
N GLY A 204 -21.27 -2.84 -11.68
CA GLY A 204 -22.39 -2.05 -11.16
C GLY A 204 -21.92 -0.89 -10.30
N ASP A 205 -22.85 -0.20 -9.67
CA ASP A 205 -22.54 0.90 -8.77
C ASP A 205 -21.82 0.39 -7.51
N PRO A 206 -20.56 0.73 -7.29
CA PRO A 206 -19.80 0.29 -6.11
C PRO A 206 -20.34 0.89 -4.79
N THR A 207 -21.23 1.87 -4.85
CA THR A 207 -21.88 2.48 -3.68
C THR A 207 -23.13 1.73 -3.24
N ALA A 208 -23.69 0.85 -4.09
CA ALA A 208 -24.85 0.07 -3.75
C ALA A 208 -24.52 -0.93 -2.64
N ALA A 209 -25.35 -0.96 -1.59
CA ALA A 209 -25.18 -1.90 -0.46
C ALA A 209 -25.15 -3.38 -0.91
N THR A 210 -25.75 -3.69 -2.06
CA THR A 210 -25.79 -5.01 -2.68
C THR A 210 -24.58 -5.33 -3.53
N TYR A 211 -23.72 -4.36 -3.86
CA TYR A 211 -22.56 -4.54 -4.77
C TYR A 211 -21.64 -5.68 -4.33
N PHE A 212 -21.38 -5.78 -3.02
CA PHE A 212 -20.55 -6.84 -2.45
C PHE A 212 -21.38 -8.05 -1.95
N ALA A 213 -22.72 -7.98 -1.95
CA ALA A 213 -23.55 -9.08 -1.49
C ALA A 213 -23.38 -10.28 -2.45
N GLY A 214 -22.89 -11.41 -1.93
CA GLY A 214 -22.59 -12.61 -2.75
C GLY A 214 -21.32 -12.54 -3.61
N SER A 215 -20.62 -11.41 -3.62
CA SER A 215 -19.35 -11.29 -4.33
C SER A 215 -18.21 -11.98 -3.57
N PRO A 216 -17.29 -12.69 -4.27
CA PRO A 216 -16.08 -13.22 -3.65
C PRO A 216 -15.20 -12.14 -3.01
N LEU A 217 -15.29 -10.89 -3.47
CA LEU A 217 -14.59 -9.75 -2.88
C LEU A 217 -15.03 -9.45 -1.45
N LYS A 218 -16.27 -9.78 -1.06
CA LYS A 218 -16.73 -9.63 0.32
C LYS A 218 -15.92 -10.49 1.29
N SER A 219 -15.66 -11.75 0.92
CA SER A 219 -14.82 -12.63 1.74
C SER A 219 -13.39 -12.10 1.85
N VAL A 220 -12.83 -11.58 0.76
CA VAL A 220 -11.50 -10.93 0.76
C VAL A 220 -11.48 -9.72 1.69
N GLN A 221 -12.47 -8.84 1.58
CA GLN A 221 -12.61 -7.67 2.46
C GLN A 221 -12.72 -8.08 3.93
N GLN A 222 -13.54 -9.09 4.25
CA GLN A 222 -13.69 -9.61 5.61
C GLN A 222 -12.37 -10.15 6.17
N GLN A 223 -11.61 -10.91 5.38
CA GLN A 223 -10.31 -11.41 5.80
C GLN A 223 -9.30 -10.29 6.11
N LEU A 224 -9.33 -9.22 5.33
CA LEU A 224 -8.48 -8.04 5.59
C LEU A 224 -8.98 -7.22 6.78
N SER A 225 -10.31 -7.11 6.96
CA SER A 225 -10.93 -6.39 8.08
C SER A 225 -10.58 -7.04 9.42
N ILE A 226 -10.68 -8.38 9.53
CA ILE A 226 -10.34 -9.14 10.73
C ILE A 226 -8.86 -8.94 11.12
N GLN A 227 -7.99 -8.78 10.13
CA GLN A 227 -6.57 -8.50 10.35
C GLN A 227 -6.25 -6.99 10.52
N GLY A 228 -7.26 -6.13 10.61
CA GLY A 228 -7.10 -4.69 10.80
C GLY A 228 -6.57 -3.92 9.57
N HIS A 229 -6.60 -4.53 8.37
CA HIS A 229 -6.07 -3.92 7.15
C HIS A 229 -7.13 -3.81 6.03
N GLU A 230 -8.33 -3.42 6.41
CA GLU A 230 -9.42 -3.23 5.43
C GLU A 230 -9.12 -2.03 4.51
N PRO A 231 -9.14 -2.20 3.18
CA PRO A 231 -8.87 -1.11 2.24
C PRO A 231 -9.81 0.10 2.49
N PHE A 232 -9.23 1.29 2.47
CA PHE A 232 -9.93 2.58 2.65
C PHE A 232 -10.59 2.81 4.03
N LYS A 233 -10.30 1.99 5.04
CA LYS A 233 -10.87 2.11 6.40
C LYS A 233 -9.92 2.71 7.43
N TRP A 234 -8.70 3.04 7.05
CA TRP A 234 -7.80 3.74 7.96
C TRP A 234 -8.33 5.15 8.25
N PRO A 235 -8.53 5.52 9.54
CA PRO A 235 -9.24 6.75 9.88
C PRO A 235 -8.39 8.02 9.72
N PHE A 236 -7.07 7.88 9.60
CA PHE A 236 -6.14 9.01 9.56
C PHE A 236 -5.57 9.22 8.15
N PRO A 237 -5.21 10.46 7.78
CA PRO A 237 -4.69 10.79 6.44
C PRO A 237 -3.29 10.22 6.16
N ASN A 238 -2.56 9.77 7.18
CA ASN A 238 -1.22 9.19 7.06
C ASN A 238 -1.17 7.77 6.47
N GLY A 239 -2.34 7.13 6.28
CA GLY A 239 -2.43 5.76 5.77
C GLY A 239 -1.99 4.68 6.77
N TYR A 240 -2.21 3.42 6.41
CA TYR A 240 -1.80 2.29 7.24
C TYR A 240 -0.30 2.27 7.51
N PRO A 241 0.14 1.92 8.74
CA PRO A 241 1.55 1.83 9.09
C PRO A 241 2.32 0.87 8.16
N ASP A 242 3.56 1.24 7.81
CA ASP A 242 4.45 0.39 7.01
C ASP A 242 5.70 -0.01 7.82
N VAL A 243 5.44 -0.54 9.00
CA VAL A 243 6.45 -1.07 9.94
C VAL A 243 5.96 -2.37 10.56
N ALA A 244 6.87 -3.27 10.89
CA ALA A 244 6.56 -4.60 11.41
C ALA A 244 5.75 -4.56 12.71
N ASP A 245 6.10 -3.68 13.64
CA ASP A 245 5.46 -3.57 14.95
C ASP A 245 3.93 -3.39 14.90
N ALA A 246 3.45 -2.72 13.86
CA ALA A 246 2.01 -2.51 13.69
C ALA A 246 1.25 -3.80 13.30
N TRP A 247 1.95 -4.82 12.82
CA TRP A 247 1.36 -6.04 12.23
C TRP A 247 1.80 -7.34 12.90
N THR A 248 2.69 -7.29 13.91
CA THR A 248 3.15 -8.43 14.71
C THR A 248 2.31 -8.62 15.97
N THR A 249 0.99 -8.72 15.81
CA THR A 249 0.10 -9.04 16.92
C THR A 249 -0.21 -10.54 16.96
N MET A 250 -0.40 -11.11 18.16
CA MET A 250 -0.77 -12.51 18.31
C MET A 250 -2.05 -12.85 17.54
N THR A 251 -3.08 -12.01 17.68
CA THR A 251 -4.34 -12.18 16.94
C THR A 251 -4.11 -12.15 15.43
N GLY A 252 -3.32 -11.19 14.93
CA GLY A 252 -2.97 -11.10 13.51
C GLY A 252 -2.27 -12.35 13.00
N GLN A 253 -1.37 -12.93 13.78
CA GLN A 253 -0.65 -14.14 13.42
C GLN A 253 -1.58 -15.37 13.37
N ILE A 254 -2.45 -15.54 14.36
CA ILE A 254 -3.46 -16.61 14.35
C ILE A 254 -4.38 -16.48 13.12
N GLN A 255 -4.80 -15.26 12.79
CA GLN A 255 -5.63 -15.02 11.59
C GLN A 255 -4.90 -15.37 10.29
N ARG A 256 -3.60 -15.12 10.19
CA ARG A 256 -2.79 -15.55 9.04
C ARG A 256 -2.73 -17.07 8.92
N TRP A 257 -2.52 -17.78 10.02
CA TRP A 257 -2.52 -19.26 10.03
C TRP A 257 -3.87 -19.82 9.63
N ASN A 258 -4.97 -19.30 10.17
CA ASN A 258 -6.31 -19.71 9.81
C ASN A 258 -6.60 -19.46 8.32
N LEU A 259 -6.23 -18.27 7.83
CA LEU A 259 -6.39 -17.90 6.42
C LEU A 259 -5.61 -18.85 5.50
N SER A 260 -4.34 -19.10 5.81
CA SER A 260 -3.50 -19.98 4.99
C SER A 260 -4.03 -21.41 4.94
N SER A 261 -4.47 -21.93 6.08
CA SER A 261 -5.11 -23.25 6.15
C SER A 261 -6.41 -23.29 5.33
N THR A 262 -7.27 -22.26 5.47
CA THR A 262 -8.52 -22.14 4.71
C THR A 262 -8.27 -22.13 3.20
N LEU A 263 -7.26 -21.37 2.74
CA LEU A 263 -6.92 -21.25 1.32
C LEU A 263 -6.28 -22.54 0.79
N ALA A 264 -5.34 -23.12 1.53
CA ALA A 264 -4.66 -24.35 1.14
C ALA A 264 -5.61 -25.56 1.05
N GLN A 265 -6.59 -25.64 1.94
CA GLN A 265 -7.60 -26.70 1.93
C GLN A 265 -8.76 -26.44 0.96
N GLY A 266 -8.81 -25.28 0.32
CA GLY A 266 -9.89 -24.92 -0.60
C GLY A 266 -11.26 -24.85 0.05
N LEU A 267 -11.32 -24.41 1.31
CA LEU A 267 -12.58 -24.36 2.07
C LEU A 267 -13.57 -23.38 1.45
N LYS A 268 -14.84 -23.79 1.38
CA LYS A 268 -15.93 -22.95 0.87
C LYS A 268 -16.05 -21.65 1.65
N GLY A 269 -16.40 -20.56 0.96
CA GLY A 269 -16.58 -19.25 1.57
C GLY A 269 -15.30 -18.41 1.67
N SER A 270 -14.14 -18.92 1.25
CA SER A 270 -12.90 -18.16 1.19
C SER A 270 -12.94 -16.99 0.17
N GLY A 271 -13.84 -17.05 -0.80
CA GLY A 271 -13.91 -16.14 -1.94
C GLY A 271 -12.99 -16.53 -3.11
N PHE A 272 -12.29 -17.67 -2.99
CA PHE A 272 -11.35 -18.16 -4.00
C PHE A 272 -11.72 -19.57 -4.49
N SER A 273 -11.17 -19.95 -5.66
CA SER A 273 -11.25 -21.30 -6.19
C SER A 273 -10.52 -22.31 -5.28
N THR A 274 -10.76 -23.58 -5.48
CA THR A 274 -9.92 -24.64 -4.90
C THR A 274 -8.53 -24.65 -5.53
N VAL A 275 -7.55 -25.18 -4.79
CA VAL A 275 -6.18 -25.35 -5.30
C VAL A 275 -6.14 -26.60 -6.18
N ASP A 276 -5.54 -26.49 -7.34
CA ASP A 276 -5.23 -27.65 -8.19
C ASP A 276 -3.78 -28.09 -7.92
N TYR A 277 -3.61 -28.94 -6.91
CA TYR A 277 -2.29 -29.44 -6.52
C TYR A 277 -1.65 -30.33 -7.57
N HIS A 278 -2.46 -31.05 -8.37
CA HIS A 278 -1.92 -31.90 -9.44
C HIS A 278 -1.23 -31.10 -10.53
N SER A 279 -1.79 -29.94 -10.89
CA SER A 279 -1.14 -29.05 -11.86
C SER A 279 0.06 -28.28 -11.30
N MET A 280 0.14 -28.16 -9.97
CA MET A 280 1.24 -27.45 -9.29
C MET A 280 2.48 -28.33 -9.08
N LEU A 281 2.29 -29.64 -8.98
CA LEU A 281 3.33 -30.59 -8.64
C LEU A 281 3.91 -31.26 -9.90
N PRO A 282 5.21 -31.59 -9.92
CA PRO A 282 5.75 -32.44 -10.97
C PRO A 282 5.20 -33.84 -10.85
N PRO A 283 5.06 -34.61 -11.95
CA PRO A 283 4.51 -35.99 -11.92
C PRO A 283 5.26 -36.94 -10.98
N THR A 284 6.51 -36.64 -10.64
CA THR A 284 7.34 -37.40 -9.71
C THR A 284 7.03 -37.17 -8.23
N ALA A 285 6.25 -36.16 -7.92
CA ALA A 285 5.88 -35.83 -6.54
C ALA A 285 4.66 -36.65 -6.08
N THR A 286 4.91 -37.86 -5.65
CA THR A 286 3.88 -38.86 -5.28
C THR A 286 3.94 -39.35 -3.84
N THR A 287 4.94 -38.91 -3.08
CA THR A 287 5.11 -39.23 -1.64
C THR A 287 5.16 -37.95 -0.81
N PRO A 288 4.91 -38.01 0.52
CA PRO A 288 5.04 -36.88 1.42
C PRO A 288 6.38 -36.12 1.27
N GLU A 289 7.48 -36.87 1.10
CA GLU A 289 8.83 -36.30 0.94
C GLU A 289 8.97 -35.53 -0.36
N THR A 290 8.58 -36.13 -1.48
CA THR A 290 8.71 -35.51 -2.81
C THR A 290 7.76 -34.35 -2.99
N ILE A 291 6.54 -34.43 -2.44
CA ILE A 291 5.56 -33.32 -2.42
C ILE A 291 6.08 -32.15 -1.58
N THR A 292 6.59 -32.42 -0.36
CA THR A 292 7.16 -31.40 0.52
C THR A 292 8.31 -30.67 -0.17
N THR A 293 9.23 -31.41 -0.79
CA THR A 293 10.37 -30.83 -1.52
C THR A 293 9.94 -29.97 -2.70
N ALA A 294 9.02 -30.48 -3.52
CA ALA A 294 8.52 -29.78 -4.71
C ALA A 294 7.80 -28.47 -4.34
N LEU A 295 6.93 -28.51 -3.33
CA LEU A 295 6.20 -27.33 -2.85
C LEU A 295 7.12 -26.32 -2.17
N ALA A 296 8.10 -26.76 -1.37
CA ALA A 296 9.08 -25.88 -0.75
C ALA A 296 9.87 -25.09 -1.81
N THR A 297 10.39 -25.83 -2.80
CA THR A 297 11.12 -25.20 -3.92
C THR A 297 10.24 -24.21 -4.70
N ARG A 298 8.97 -24.53 -4.92
CA ARG A 298 8.03 -23.64 -5.62
C ARG A 298 7.69 -22.40 -4.81
N ILE A 299 7.49 -22.52 -3.49
CA ILE A 299 6.99 -21.45 -2.61
C ILE A 299 8.12 -20.56 -2.12
N PHE A 300 9.25 -21.15 -1.73
CA PHE A 300 10.39 -20.42 -1.16
C PHE A 300 11.55 -20.22 -2.16
N GLY A 301 11.52 -20.86 -3.31
CA GLY A 301 12.61 -20.82 -4.29
C GLY A 301 13.79 -21.72 -3.94
N ALA A 302 13.72 -22.45 -2.83
CA ALA A 302 14.75 -23.36 -2.34
C ALA A 302 14.12 -24.51 -1.54
N PRO A 303 14.79 -25.66 -1.40
CA PRO A 303 14.37 -26.70 -0.46
C PRO A 303 14.46 -26.18 0.98
N LEU A 304 13.70 -26.80 1.89
CA LEU A 304 13.83 -26.54 3.32
C LEU A 304 15.16 -27.09 3.86
N GLU A 305 15.60 -26.53 4.97
CA GLU A 305 16.68 -27.10 5.77
C GLU A 305 16.33 -28.55 6.19
N PRO A 306 17.31 -29.47 6.31
CA PRO A 306 17.04 -30.89 6.53
C PRO A 306 16.12 -31.20 7.73
N ASP A 307 16.32 -30.54 8.86
CA ASP A 307 15.52 -30.78 10.06
C ASP A 307 14.08 -30.28 9.90
N ASP A 308 13.89 -29.13 9.28
CA ASP A 308 12.58 -28.57 8.95
C ASP A 308 11.84 -29.47 7.94
N HIS A 309 12.55 -29.93 6.91
CA HIS A 309 11.99 -30.85 5.93
C HIS A 309 11.48 -32.13 6.62
N LYS A 310 12.31 -32.73 7.48
CA LYS A 310 11.97 -33.95 8.23
C LYS A 310 10.74 -33.72 9.13
N ALA A 311 10.68 -32.58 9.81
CA ALA A 311 9.55 -32.24 10.68
C ALA A 311 8.24 -32.06 9.89
N VAL A 312 8.28 -31.37 8.76
CA VAL A 312 7.12 -31.20 7.88
C VAL A 312 6.66 -32.52 7.31
N VAL A 313 7.57 -33.35 6.78
CA VAL A 313 7.25 -34.69 6.24
C VAL A 313 6.58 -35.55 7.30
N ALA A 314 7.07 -35.54 8.53
CA ALA A 314 6.48 -36.31 9.63
C ALA A 314 5.02 -35.89 9.94
N LEU A 315 4.69 -34.61 9.80
CA LEU A 315 3.33 -34.12 9.97
C LEU A 315 2.45 -34.43 8.75
N VAL A 316 2.97 -34.24 7.56
CA VAL A 316 2.27 -34.51 6.29
C VAL A 316 1.91 -35.98 6.18
N SER A 317 2.83 -36.90 6.53
CA SER A 317 2.60 -38.33 6.51
C SER A 317 1.49 -38.82 7.46
N LYS A 318 1.21 -38.04 8.52
CA LYS A 318 0.13 -38.34 9.48
C LYS A 318 -1.22 -37.75 9.06
N ALA A 319 -1.27 -36.95 7.98
CA ALA A 319 -2.52 -36.35 7.53
C ALA A 319 -3.53 -37.45 7.14
N ASN A 320 -4.73 -37.37 7.69
CA ASN A 320 -5.75 -38.39 7.55
C ASN A 320 -6.44 -38.34 6.18
N VAL A 321 -6.04 -39.20 5.29
CA VAL A 321 -6.54 -39.30 3.92
C VAL A 321 -7.97 -39.88 3.86
N SER A 322 -8.33 -40.74 4.80
CA SER A 322 -9.58 -41.54 4.73
C SER A 322 -10.85 -40.72 5.00
N GLN A 323 -10.76 -39.53 5.55
CA GLN A 323 -11.93 -38.71 5.92
C GLN A 323 -12.34 -37.62 4.91
N SER A 324 -11.47 -37.35 3.91
CA SER A 324 -11.68 -36.13 3.05
C SER A 324 -12.38 -36.43 1.72
N GLY A 325 -12.47 -37.69 1.30
CA GLY A 325 -12.89 -38.03 -0.08
C GLY A 325 -11.96 -37.49 -1.17
N SER A 326 -10.83 -36.92 -0.76
CA SER A 326 -9.78 -36.36 -1.62
C SER A 326 -8.67 -37.42 -1.82
N ASP A 327 -7.92 -37.30 -2.91
CA ASP A 327 -6.77 -38.16 -3.14
C ASP A 327 -5.62 -37.79 -2.18
N ASN A 328 -4.72 -38.74 -1.96
CA ASN A 328 -3.59 -38.63 -1.03
C ASN A 328 -2.70 -37.43 -1.35
N ILE A 329 -2.46 -37.15 -2.64
CA ILE A 329 -1.58 -36.06 -3.10
C ILE A 329 -2.16 -34.72 -2.66
N SER A 330 -3.45 -34.50 -2.90
CA SER A 330 -4.13 -33.24 -2.50
C SER A 330 -4.14 -33.05 -0.98
N VAL A 331 -4.32 -34.09 -0.18
CA VAL A 331 -4.30 -34.03 1.29
C VAL A 331 -2.90 -33.70 1.80
N TRP A 332 -1.89 -34.36 1.32
CA TRP A 332 -0.50 -34.12 1.71
C TRP A 332 -0.02 -32.72 1.26
N ALA A 333 -0.35 -32.34 0.02
CA ALA A 333 0.02 -31.04 -0.51
C ALA A 333 -0.66 -29.90 0.24
N SER A 334 -1.95 -30.00 0.56
CA SER A 334 -2.66 -28.95 1.34
C SER A 334 -2.12 -28.85 2.76
N THR A 335 -1.76 -29.97 3.38
CA THR A 335 -1.15 -29.99 4.71
C THR A 335 0.23 -29.32 4.68
N ALA A 336 1.12 -29.73 3.75
CA ALA A 336 2.44 -29.12 3.60
C ALA A 336 2.34 -27.61 3.35
N THR A 337 1.44 -27.21 2.45
CA THR A 337 1.23 -25.80 2.11
C THR A 337 0.74 -24.97 3.29
N SER A 338 -0.20 -25.50 4.08
CA SER A 338 -0.68 -24.85 5.31
C SER A 338 0.46 -24.61 6.30
N LEU A 339 1.33 -25.60 6.49
CA LEU A 339 2.52 -25.50 7.35
C LEU A 339 3.51 -24.46 6.81
N PHE A 340 3.75 -24.42 5.50
CA PHE A 340 4.67 -23.46 4.87
C PHE A 340 4.23 -22.02 5.06
N PHE A 341 2.96 -21.74 4.87
CA PHE A 341 2.44 -20.38 5.07
C PHE A 341 2.34 -19.97 6.55
N ALA A 342 2.37 -20.92 7.46
CA ALA A 342 2.48 -20.63 8.89
C ALA A 342 3.90 -20.29 9.34
N ARG A 343 4.92 -20.56 8.53
CA ARG A 343 6.32 -20.30 8.88
C ARG A 343 6.63 -18.80 8.93
N PRO A 344 7.59 -18.40 9.81
CA PRO A 344 8.04 -17.01 9.88
C PRO A 344 8.52 -16.46 8.54
N GLU A 345 9.25 -17.24 7.77
CA GLU A 345 9.84 -16.84 6.48
C GLU A 345 8.77 -16.44 5.47
N TRP A 346 7.60 -17.09 5.48
CA TRP A 346 6.50 -16.69 4.61
C TRP A 346 5.90 -15.31 4.97
N ASN A 347 6.04 -14.90 6.21
CA ASN A 347 5.58 -13.57 6.65
C ASN A 347 6.50 -12.43 6.17
N LEU A 348 7.69 -12.73 5.66
CA LEU A 348 8.69 -11.77 5.22
C LEU A 348 8.70 -11.61 3.69
N ARG A 349 9.21 -10.45 3.23
CA ARG A 349 9.38 -10.12 1.82
C ARG A 349 10.68 -9.38 1.60
#